data_f651dff286117248a22f13d80cd75b71
#
_entry.id   f651dff286117248a22f13d80cd75b71
#
_cell.length_a   1.000
_cell.length_b   1.000
_cell.length_c   1.000
_cell.angle_alpha   90.00
_cell.angle_beta   90.00
_cell.angle_gamma   90.00
#
_symmetry.space_group_name_H-M   'P 1'
#
loop_
_entity.id
_entity.type
_entity.pdbx_description
1 polymer ?
#
loop_
_entity_poly.entity_id
_entity_poly.type
_entity_poly.pdbx_seq_one_letter_code
_entity_poly.pdbx_strand_id
1 'polypeptide(L)'
;TLTLAGCGFRLRGALQLPFASLRSNLSEQSEIGRELRAQLQASGVQLVEPALAGQLQAPAEVELTVLNEQRERAVVGITSIGQVRELQLRVRFKFRVRSGQGRDLIDDLELLQERDLSYDEALVLGKQAEEELLYREMQSDIVRQLMRRLAALQGL
;
A
#
# COMPACT_ATOMS: atom_id res chain seq x y z
N THR A 1 -31.27 -17.69 38.59
CA THR A 1 -30.41 -18.00 37.46
C THR A 1 -30.14 -16.71 36.67
N LEU A 2 -28.96 -16.07 36.92
CA LEU A 2 -28.48 -14.91 36.13
C LEU A 2 -27.75 -15.42 34.89
N THR A 3 -28.29 -15.16 33.72
CA THR A 3 -27.62 -15.35 32.45
C THR A 3 -26.79 -14.09 32.14
N LEU A 4 -25.45 -14.18 32.25
CA LEU A 4 -24.55 -13.15 31.74
C LEU A 4 -24.53 -13.24 30.21
N ALA A 5 -25.16 -12.26 29.56
CA ALA A 5 -24.98 -12.01 28.13
C ALA A 5 -23.58 -11.41 27.92
N GLY A 6 -22.62 -12.22 27.50
CA GLY A 6 -21.29 -11.76 27.10
C GLY A 6 -21.40 -10.91 25.85
N CYS A 7 -21.06 -9.61 25.95
CA CYS A 7 -20.86 -8.75 24.80
C CYS A 7 -19.72 -9.34 23.95
N GLY A 8 -20.07 -9.93 22.81
CA GLY A 8 -19.14 -10.45 21.83
C GLY A 8 -18.33 -9.33 21.18
N PHE A 9 -17.24 -8.89 21.82
CA PHE A 9 -16.19 -8.12 21.18
C PHE A 9 -15.51 -9.03 20.17
N ARG A 10 -16.00 -9.01 18.93
CA ARG A 10 -15.27 -9.60 17.81
C ARG A 10 -14.08 -8.67 17.55
N LEU A 11 -12.90 -9.06 18.01
CA LEU A 11 -11.65 -8.51 17.48
C LEU A 11 -11.78 -8.49 15.95
N ARG A 12 -11.52 -7.34 15.34
CA ARG A 12 -11.40 -7.23 13.87
C ARG A 12 -10.35 -8.26 13.45
N GLY A 13 -10.81 -9.43 13.04
CA GLY A 13 -9.94 -10.50 12.58
C GLY A 13 -9.09 -10.02 11.41
N ALA A 14 -7.88 -10.55 11.29
CA ALA A 14 -7.03 -10.35 10.11
C ALA A 14 -7.87 -10.55 8.85
N LEU A 15 -7.68 -9.70 7.85
CA LEU A 15 -8.42 -9.77 6.59
C LEU A 15 -8.18 -11.15 5.97
N GLN A 16 -9.25 -11.89 5.70
CA GLN A 16 -9.13 -13.20 5.05
C GLN A 16 -8.87 -13.00 3.57
N LEU A 17 -7.77 -13.56 3.09
CA LEU A 17 -7.38 -13.54 1.69
C LEU A 17 -7.75 -14.87 1.04
N PRO A 18 -8.22 -14.89 -0.23
CA PRO A 18 -8.67 -16.12 -0.90
C PRO A 18 -7.52 -16.97 -1.46
N PHE A 19 -6.27 -16.69 -1.09
CA PHE A 19 -5.06 -17.40 -1.52
C PHE A 19 -4.09 -17.60 -0.34
N ALA A 20 -3.28 -18.64 -0.42
CA ALA A 20 -2.31 -18.99 0.62
C ALA A 20 -0.88 -18.53 0.28
N SER A 21 -0.57 -18.26 -0.98
CA SER A 21 0.77 -17.86 -1.40
C SER A 21 0.76 -16.73 -2.43
N LEU A 22 1.70 -15.79 -2.28
CA LEU A 22 1.85 -14.64 -3.16
C LEU A 22 3.31 -14.40 -3.48
N ARG A 23 3.60 -14.23 -4.77
CA ARG A 23 4.89 -13.73 -5.26
C ARG A 23 4.79 -12.27 -5.63
N SER A 24 5.84 -11.49 -5.33
CA SER A 24 5.86 -10.08 -5.71
C SER A 24 7.29 -9.57 -5.93
N ASN A 25 7.39 -8.53 -6.74
CA ASN A 25 8.59 -7.72 -6.93
C ASN A 25 8.64 -6.50 -5.97
N LEU A 26 7.92 -6.54 -4.86
CA LEU A 26 7.92 -5.49 -3.84
C LEU A 26 9.34 -5.21 -3.33
N SER A 27 9.78 -3.97 -3.41
CA SER A 27 11.07 -3.56 -2.88
C SER A 27 11.06 -3.54 -1.34
N GLU A 28 12.11 -4.06 -0.72
CA GLU A 28 12.31 -3.96 0.73
C GLU A 28 12.63 -2.52 1.18
N GLN A 29 13.07 -1.67 0.26
CA GLN A 29 13.34 -0.27 0.51
C GLN A 29 12.07 0.59 0.48
N SER A 30 10.99 0.09 -0.15
CA SER A 30 9.69 0.75 -0.20
C SER A 30 8.96 0.60 1.14
N GLU A 31 8.41 1.70 1.66
CA GLU A 31 7.55 1.67 2.86
C GLU A 31 6.24 0.94 2.58
N ILE A 32 5.63 1.16 1.41
CA ILE A 32 4.45 0.41 0.95
C ILE A 32 4.80 -1.09 0.89
N GLY A 33 5.96 -1.44 0.32
CA GLY A 33 6.41 -2.81 0.22
C GLY A 33 6.59 -3.48 1.58
N ARG A 34 7.23 -2.82 2.53
CA ARG A 34 7.42 -3.36 3.90
C ARG A 34 6.10 -3.54 4.64
N GLU A 35 5.24 -2.53 4.62
CA GLU A 35 3.94 -2.60 5.29
C GLU A 35 3.04 -3.66 4.67
N LEU A 36 2.99 -3.74 3.34
CA LEU A 36 2.20 -4.75 2.63
C LEU A 36 2.69 -6.17 2.95
N ARG A 37 4.00 -6.43 2.92
CA ARG A 37 4.58 -7.72 3.33
C ARG A 37 4.15 -8.10 4.74
N ALA A 38 4.26 -7.17 5.69
CA ALA A 38 3.87 -7.41 7.08
C ALA A 38 2.38 -7.76 7.21
N GLN A 39 1.49 -7.06 6.51
CA GLN A 39 0.05 -7.33 6.54
C GLN A 39 -0.32 -8.66 5.86
N LEU A 40 0.32 -9.01 4.75
CA LEU A 40 0.14 -10.30 4.08
C LEU A 40 0.56 -11.46 5.00
N GLN A 41 1.74 -11.37 5.62
CA GLN A 41 2.22 -12.37 6.57
C GLN A 41 1.32 -12.49 7.80
N ALA A 42 0.86 -11.37 8.34
CA ALA A 42 -0.10 -11.36 9.47
C ALA A 42 -1.46 -11.99 9.09
N SER A 43 -1.81 -11.97 7.81
CA SER A 43 -3.01 -12.63 7.26
C SER A 43 -2.77 -14.11 6.91
N GLY A 44 -1.59 -14.67 7.19
CA GLY A 44 -1.24 -16.07 6.95
C GLY A 44 -0.80 -16.39 5.53
N VAL A 45 -0.52 -15.38 4.69
CA VAL A 45 -0.03 -15.60 3.32
C VAL A 45 1.48 -15.86 3.33
N GLN A 46 1.88 -16.93 2.63
CA GLN A 46 3.28 -17.24 2.38
C GLN A 46 3.80 -16.37 1.23
N LEU A 47 4.82 -15.56 1.51
CA LEU A 47 5.51 -14.78 0.48
C LEU A 47 6.55 -15.68 -0.22
N VAL A 48 6.45 -15.73 -1.55
CA VAL A 48 7.36 -16.48 -2.41
C VAL A 48 8.32 -15.49 -3.07
N GLU A 49 9.61 -15.64 -2.78
CA GLU A 49 10.62 -14.76 -3.38
C GLU A 49 10.76 -15.04 -4.89
N PRO A 50 11.02 -14.00 -5.69
CA PRO A 50 11.36 -14.18 -7.10
C PRO A 50 12.62 -15.06 -7.26
N ALA A 51 12.62 -15.97 -8.22
CA ALA A 51 13.78 -16.80 -8.50
C ALA A 51 14.96 -15.96 -8.98
N LEU A 52 16.15 -16.30 -8.54
CA LEU A 52 17.39 -15.75 -9.07
C LEU A 52 17.64 -16.33 -10.47
N ALA A 53 18.47 -15.63 -11.26
CA ALA A 53 18.83 -16.06 -12.61
C ALA A 53 19.34 -17.51 -12.61
N GLY A 54 18.73 -18.37 -13.44
CA GLY A 54 19.07 -19.79 -13.56
C GLY A 54 18.39 -20.71 -12.56
N GLN A 55 17.55 -20.20 -11.66
CA GLN A 55 16.74 -21.01 -10.75
C GLN A 55 15.31 -21.19 -11.29
N LEU A 56 14.71 -22.35 -10.96
CA LEU A 56 13.29 -22.58 -11.22
C LEU A 56 12.45 -21.71 -10.28
N GLN A 57 11.46 -21.03 -10.83
CA GLN A 57 10.52 -20.23 -10.05
C GLN A 57 9.62 -21.13 -9.21
N ALA A 58 9.60 -20.90 -7.88
CA ALA A 58 8.66 -21.57 -7.02
C ALA A 58 7.21 -21.18 -7.38
N PRO A 59 6.25 -22.11 -7.32
CA PRO A 59 4.85 -21.79 -7.60
C PRO A 59 4.28 -20.84 -6.56
N ALA A 60 3.40 -19.96 -7.00
CA ALA A 60 2.58 -19.09 -6.14
C ALA A 60 1.17 -19.02 -6.72
N GLU A 61 0.16 -18.93 -5.87
CA GLU A 61 -1.24 -18.85 -6.32
C GLU A 61 -1.54 -17.49 -6.96
N VAL A 62 -0.89 -16.44 -6.46
CA VAL A 62 -1.06 -15.07 -6.93
C VAL A 62 0.30 -14.42 -7.16
N GLU A 63 0.38 -13.62 -8.22
CA GLU A 63 1.53 -12.77 -8.52
C GLU A 63 1.09 -11.30 -8.54
N LEU A 64 1.68 -10.52 -7.65
CA LEU A 64 1.53 -9.06 -7.58
C LEU A 64 2.76 -8.41 -8.20
N THR A 65 2.59 -7.70 -9.31
CA THR A 65 3.64 -6.93 -9.95
C THR A 65 3.44 -5.46 -9.72
N VAL A 66 4.39 -4.82 -9.04
CA VAL A 66 4.45 -3.36 -8.91
C VAL A 66 5.04 -2.80 -10.20
N LEU A 67 4.30 -1.92 -10.86
CA LEU A 67 4.66 -1.29 -12.13
C LEU A 67 5.27 0.08 -11.92
N ASN A 68 4.78 0.83 -10.92
CA ASN A 68 5.31 2.13 -10.54
C ASN A 68 4.97 2.45 -9.08
N GLU A 69 5.92 3.05 -8.39
CA GLU A 69 5.73 3.64 -7.06
C GLU A 69 6.41 5.00 -7.06
N GLN A 70 5.67 6.06 -6.78
CA GLN A 70 6.19 7.42 -6.91
C GLN A 70 5.60 8.33 -5.83
N ARG A 71 6.47 9.12 -5.20
CA ARG A 71 6.12 10.28 -4.38
C ARG A 71 6.30 11.54 -5.21
N GLU A 72 5.35 12.45 -5.16
CA GLU A 72 5.40 13.74 -5.83
C GLU A 72 5.13 14.85 -4.82
N ARG A 73 5.78 15.98 -5.06
CA ARG A 73 5.61 17.21 -4.31
C ARG A 73 5.47 18.36 -5.31
N ALA A 74 4.32 19.00 -5.31
CA ALA A 74 4.02 20.11 -6.23
C ALA A 74 3.71 21.38 -5.44
N VAL A 75 4.21 22.52 -5.90
CA VAL A 75 3.78 23.84 -5.41
C VAL A 75 2.48 24.17 -6.08
N VAL A 76 1.41 24.35 -5.30
CA VAL A 76 0.07 24.68 -5.80
C VAL A 76 -0.40 26.07 -5.37
N GLY A 77 0.27 26.70 -4.40
CA GLY A 77 -0.02 28.05 -3.97
C GLY A 77 1.23 28.88 -3.69
N ILE A 78 1.24 30.12 -4.20
CA ILE A 78 2.31 31.11 -3.96
C ILE A 78 1.68 32.45 -3.54
N THR A 79 2.45 33.24 -2.77
CA THR A 79 2.08 34.63 -2.46
C THR A 79 2.35 35.58 -3.64
N SER A 80 1.83 36.81 -3.54
CA SER A 80 2.12 37.88 -4.53
C SER A 80 3.60 38.23 -4.65
N ILE A 81 4.42 37.88 -3.65
CA ILE A 81 5.89 38.09 -3.62
C ILE A 81 6.68 36.81 -3.96
N GLY A 82 5.98 35.77 -4.42
CA GLY A 82 6.61 34.52 -4.90
C GLY A 82 6.99 33.49 -3.83
N GLN A 83 6.57 33.68 -2.57
CA GLN A 83 6.82 32.68 -1.51
C GLN A 83 5.81 31.52 -1.62
N VAL A 84 6.27 30.29 -1.37
CA VAL A 84 5.42 29.11 -1.34
C VAL A 84 4.47 29.18 -0.14
N ARG A 85 3.19 28.92 -0.39
CA ARG A 85 2.12 28.91 0.63
C ARG A 85 1.44 27.57 0.76
N GLU A 86 1.41 26.81 -0.33
CA GLU A 86 0.70 25.54 -0.36
C GLU A 86 1.42 24.54 -1.25
N LEU A 87 1.56 23.35 -0.72
CA LEU A 87 2.11 22.18 -1.41
C LEU A 87 1.01 21.14 -1.57
N GLN A 88 1.02 20.42 -2.67
CA GLN A 88 0.26 19.20 -2.84
C GLN A 88 1.22 18.01 -2.87
N LEU A 89 1.01 17.08 -1.95
CA LEU A 89 1.74 15.84 -1.85
C LEU A 89 0.93 14.73 -2.50
N ARG A 90 1.58 13.87 -3.27
CA ARG A 90 0.95 12.74 -3.95
C ARG A 90 1.76 11.48 -3.77
N VAL A 91 1.07 10.37 -3.64
CA VAL A 91 1.64 9.02 -3.73
C VAL A 91 0.89 8.25 -4.77
N ARG A 92 1.61 7.76 -5.79
CA ARG A 92 1.09 6.90 -6.85
C ARG A 92 1.64 5.51 -6.68
N PHE A 93 0.77 4.52 -6.79
CA PHE A 93 1.14 3.11 -6.76
C PHE A 93 0.39 2.36 -7.86
N LYS A 94 1.11 1.99 -8.91
CA LYS A 94 0.57 1.25 -10.04
C LYS A 94 0.99 -0.21 -9.96
N PHE A 95 0.04 -1.11 -10.09
CA PHE A 95 0.26 -2.55 -9.96
C PHE A 95 -0.65 -3.36 -10.87
N ARG A 96 -0.32 -4.65 -11.00
CA ARG A 96 -1.10 -5.67 -11.68
C ARG A 96 -1.13 -6.92 -10.80
N VAL A 97 -2.22 -7.69 -10.88
CA VAL A 97 -2.35 -8.96 -10.18
C VAL A 97 -2.72 -10.06 -11.17
N ARG A 98 -1.99 -11.16 -11.13
CA ARG A 98 -2.24 -12.36 -11.93
C ARG A 98 -2.41 -13.59 -11.05
N SER A 99 -3.15 -14.59 -11.57
CA SER A 99 -3.12 -15.93 -10.98
C SER A 99 -1.78 -16.60 -11.25
N GLY A 100 -1.41 -17.63 -10.47
CA GLY A 100 -0.22 -18.42 -10.70
C GLY A 100 -0.18 -19.12 -12.09
N GLN A 101 -1.32 -19.19 -12.78
CA GLN A 101 -1.45 -19.69 -14.14
C GLN A 101 -1.33 -18.59 -15.20
N GLY A 102 -1.05 -17.34 -14.81
CA GLY A 102 -0.85 -16.21 -15.72
C GLY A 102 -2.12 -15.48 -16.16
N ARG A 103 -3.30 -15.81 -15.59
CA ARG A 103 -4.54 -15.10 -15.89
C ARG A 103 -4.58 -13.77 -15.15
N ASP A 104 -4.93 -12.69 -15.84
CA ASP A 104 -5.10 -11.38 -15.23
C ASP A 104 -6.32 -11.39 -14.29
N LEU A 105 -6.10 -11.05 -13.02
CA LEU A 105 -7.10 -10.90 -11.96
C LEU A 105 -7.41 -9.42 -11.71
N ILE A 106 -6.39 -8.59 -11.76
CA ILE A 106 -6.49 -7.13 -11.79
C ILE A 106 -5.52 -6.65 -12.87
N ASP A 107 -6.05 -5.99 -13.88
CA ASP A 107 -5.26 -5.29 -14.89
C ASP A 107 -4.51 -4.11 -14.27
N ASP A 108 -3.67 -3.44 -15.07
CA ASP A 108 -2.93 -2.26 -14.62
C ASP A 108 -3.84 -1.27 -13.90
N LEU A 109 -3.68 -1.18 -12.60
CA LEU A 109 -4.46 -0.31 -11.75
C LEU A 109 -3.54 0.64 -10.98
N GLU A 110 -3.91 1.91 -10.96
CA GLU A 110 -3.23 2.93 -10.17
C GLU A 110 -4.07 3.31 -8.94
N LEU A 111 -3.44 3.29 -7.78
CA LEU A 111 -3.94 3.92 -6.57
C LEU A 111 -3.24 5.25 -6.38
N LEU A 112 -4.01 6.31 -6.18
CA LEU A 112 -3.52 7.67 -5.96
C LEU A 112 -4.03 8.16 -4.61
N GLN A 113 -3.12 8.72 -3.83
CA GLN A 113 -3.43 9.50 -2.64
C GLN A 113 -2.87 10.89 -2.78
N GLU A 114 -3.63 11.90 -2.36
CA GLU A 114 -3.24 13.30 -2.40
C GLU A 114 -3.54 13.96 -1.05
N ARG A 115 -2.66 14.85 -0.62
CA ARG A 115 -2.84 15.70 0.57
C ARG A 115 -2.28 17.09 0.28
N ASP A 116 -3.02 18.10 0.72
CA ASP A 116 -2.54 19.47 0.70
C ASP A 116 -1.84 19.77 2.01
N LEU A 117 -0.75 20.52 1.93
CA LEU A 117 0.08 20.94 3.05
C LEU A 117 0.28 22.45 2.97
N SER A 118 -0.22 23.20 3.95
CA SER A 118 0.13 24.60 4.11
C SER A 118 1.61 24.74 4.43
N TYR A 119 2.30 25.63 3.74
CA TYR A 119 3.73 25.81 3.86
C TYR A 119 4.09 27.20 4.40
N ASP A 120 5.03 27.25 5.33
CA ASP A 120 5.60 28.49 5.88
C ASP A 120 7.11 28.32 5.97
N GLU A 121 7.84 29.17 5.23
CA GLU A 121 9.30 29.15 5.20
C GLU A 121 9.94 29.43 6.58
N ALA A 122 9.23 30.09 7.49
CA ALA A 122 9.70 30.31 8.86
C ALA A 122 9.66 29.03 9.73
N LEU A 123 8.93 28.00 9.31
CA LEU A 123 8.69 26.75 10.07
C LEU A 123 9.19 25.50 9.34
N VAL A 124 10.25 25.61 8.56
CA VAL A 124 10.72 24.55 7.62
C VAL A 124 10.85 23.17 8.29
N LEU A 125 11.50 23.09 9.47
CA LEU A 125 11.73 21.81 10.15
C LEU A 125 10.41 21.15 10.60
N GLY A 126 9.48 21.94 11.12
CA GLY A 126 8.16 21.45 11.50
C GLY A 126 7.36 20.99 10.28
N LYS A 127 7.47 21.72 9.16
CA LYS A 127 6.79 21.38 7.90
C LYS A 127 7.38 20.14 7.24
N GLN A 128 8.67 19.90 7.31
CA GLN A 128 9.28 18.66 6.85
C GLN A 128 8.79 17.45 7.64
N ALA A 129 8.67 17.56 8.98
CA ALA A 129 8.13 16.48 9.80
C ALA A 129 6.67 16.18 9.49
N GLU A 130 5.85 17.23 9.25
CA GLU A 130 4.45 17.11 8.83
C GLU A 130 4.33 16.45 7.45
N GLU A 131 5.16 16.85 6.50
CA GLU A 131 5.23 16.26 5.15
C GLU A 131 5.52 14.75 5.20
N GLU A 132 6.53 14.33 5.96
CA GLU A 132 6.87 12.91 6.13
C GLU A 132 5.74 12.11 6.82
N LEU A 133 5.05 12.73 7.77
CA LEU A 133 3.88 12.10 8.39
C LEU A 133 2.76 11.87 7.37
N LEU A 134 2.44 12.89 6.58
CA LEU A 134 1.42 12.79 5.53
C LEU A 134 1.77 11.73 4.48
N TYR A 135 3.04 11.63 4.06
CA TYR A 135 3.46 10.55 3.16
C TYR A 135 3.24 9.16 3.77
N ARG A 136 3.60 8.95 5.03
CA ARG A 136 3.36 7.67 5.72
C ARG A 136 1.87 7.33 5.80
N GLU A 137 1.03 8.30 6.12
CA GLU A 137 -0.42 8.10 6.15
C GLU A 137 -0.98 7.72 4.77
N MET A 138 -0.57 8.41 3.71
CA MET A 138 -0.97 8.11 2.34
C MET A 138 -0.52 6.72 1.89
N GLN A 139 0.69 6.31 2.26
CA GLN A 139 1.21 4.97 1.95
C GLN A 139 0.42 3.87 2.68
N SER A 140 0.11 4.07 3.96
CA SER A 140 -0.75 3.16 4.71
C SER A 140 -2.17 3.09 4.13
N ASP A 141 -2.71 4.21 3.63
CA ASP A 141 -4.00 4.24 2.92
C ASP A 141 -3.96 3.37 1.65
N ILE A 142 -2.87 3.45 0.88
CA ILE A 142 -2.65 2.61 -0.31
C ILE A 142 -2.59 1.14 0.07
N VAL A 143 -1.83 0.78 1.09
CA VAL A 143 -1.73 -0.61 1.56
C VAL A 143 -3.11 -1.14 1.98
N ARG A 144 -3.88 -0.36 2.74
CA ARG A 144 -5.24 -0.75 3.13
C ARG A 144 -6.17 -0.95 1.92
N GLN A 145 -6.06 -0.10 0.90
CA GLN A 145 -6.84 -0.26 -0.32
C GLN A 145 -6.44 -1.51 -1.10
N LEU A 146 -5.13 -1.75 -1.22
CA LEU A 146 -4.59 -2.93 -1.90
C LEU A 146 -5.01 -4.22 -1.20
N MET A 147 -4.89 -4.30 0.13
CA MET A 147 -5.32 -5.45 0.91
C MET A 147 -6.81 -5.76 0.71
N ARG A 148 -7.68 -4.74 0.68
CA ARG A 148 -9.11 -4.94 0.39
C ARG A 148 -9.35 -5.49 -1.01
N ARG A 149 -8.59 -5.04 -2.01
CA ARG A 149 -8.69 -5.55 -3.39
C ARG A 149 -8.22 -6.99 -3.49
N LEU A 150 -7.12 -7.32 -2.82
CA LEU A 150 -6.61 -8.70 -2.76
C LEU A 150 -7.60 -9.63 -2.06
N ALA A 151 -8.29 -9.17 -1.01
CA ALA A 151 -9.33 -9.97 -0.33
C ALA A 151 -10.59 -10.16 -1.19
N ALA A 152 -10.84 -9.30 -2.16
CA ALA A 152 -11.99 -9.37 -3.07
C ALA A 152 -11.69 -10.14 -4.36
N LEU A 153 -10.48 -10.71 -4.54
CA LEU A 153 -10.14 -11.50 -5.73
C LEU A 153 -11.06 -12.70 -5.89
N GLN A 154 -11.46 -12.96 -7.13
CA GLN A 154 -12.29 -14.10 -7.52
C GLN A 154 -11.63 -14.85 -8.68
N GLY A 155 -11.93 -16.13 -8.78
CA GLY A 155 -11.48 -16.93 -9.90
C GLY A 155 -9.99 -17.30 -9.85
N LEU A 156 -9.48 -17.57 -8.67
CA LEU A 156 -8.15 -18.13 -8.45
C LEU A 156 -8.04 -19.56 -8.91
#